data_bf6e72271013eaf93fd6777b63b2ff35
#
_entry.id   bf6e72271013eaf93fd6777b63b2ff35
#
_cell.length_a   1.000
_cell.length_b   1.000
_cell.length_c   1.000
_cell.angle_alpha   90.00
_cell.angle_beta   90.00
_cell.angle_gamma   90.00
#
_symmetry.space_group_name_H-M   'P 1'
#
loop_
_entity.id
_entity.type
_entity.pdbx_description
1 polymer ?
#
loop_
_entity_poly.entity_id
_entity_poly.type
_entity_poly.pdbx_seq_one_letter_code
_entity_poly.pdbx_strand_id
1 'polypeptide(L)'
;MRQASVERNTTETRIRVAVNLDGTGRYAVKTGVGFLDHMLEQLSRHSLMDLDLVAEGDLHIDAHHTTEDSAIALGQAVAQALGDRKGITRYGSALIPMDETLTRVALDLSNRPYLVWKVSFSRDKLGTMDTELFREWFHAFAQAAGATLHVETLYGENNHHIVESCFKALARALREAVTIDPRKADAVPSTKGTLGGSL
;
A
#
# COMPACT_ATOMS: atom_id res chain seq x y z
N MET A 1 3.97 3.26 20.21
CA MET A 1 3.03 3.50 19.11
C MET A 1 3.83 3.54 17.81
N ARG A 2 3.46 2.74 16.81
CA ARG A 2 4.15 2.65 15.51
C ARG A 2 3.56 3.69 14.56
N GLN A 3 4.09 4.91 14.64
CA GLN A 3 3.61 6.07 13.88
C GLN A 3 4.77 6.71 13.14
N ALA A 4 4.51 7.26 11.98
CA ALA A 4 5.48 8.05 11.21
C ALA A 4 4.77 9.10 10.37
N SER A 5 5.52 10.15 10.04
CA SER A 5 5.08 11.20 9.12
C SER A 5 6.20 11.49 8.12
N VAL A 6 5.84 11.59 6.85
CA VAL A 6 6.76 11.86 5.74
C VAL A 6 6.26 13.08 4.97
N GLU A 7 7.16 13.98 4.67
CA GLU A 7 6.96 15.04 3.68
C GLU A 7 7.86 14.77 2.49
N ARG A 8 7.28 14.75 1.29
CA ARG A 8 7.99 14.59 0.02
C ARG A 8 7.65 15.76 -0.89
N ASN A 9 8.64 16.56 -1.19
CA ASN A 9 8.50 17.73 -2.06
C ASN A 9 9.46 17.60 -3.25
N THR A 10 8.92 17.66 -4.45
CA THR A 10 9.64 17.69 -5.72
C THR A 10 9.24 18.95 -6.50
N THR A 11 9.69 19.08 -7.73
CA THR A 11 9.19 20.13 -8.63
C THR A 11 7.80 19.82 -9.17
N GLU A 12 7.36 18.57 -9.07
CA GLU A 12 6.11 18.03 -9.65
C GLU A 12 5.01 17.84 -8.60
N THR A 13 5.40 17.52 -7.35
CA THR A 13 4.45 17.18 -6.29
C THR A 13 4.88 17.73 -4.93
N ARG A 14 3.87 17.98 -4.06
CA ARG A 14 4.03 18.23 -2.63
C ARG A 14 3.12 17.27 -1.88
N ILE A 15 3.72 16.38 -1.09
CA ILE A 15 2.97 15.32 -0.43
C ILE A 15 3.33 15.27 1.05
N ARG A 16 2.30 15.19 1.88
CA ARG A 16 2.42 14.91 3.32
C ARG A 16 1.60 13.68 3.63
N VAL A 17 2.24 12.74 4.32
CA VAL A 17 1.62 11.49 4.78
C VAL A 17 1.90 11.31 6.26
N ALA A 18 0.89 10.94 7.04
CA ALA A 18 1.04 10.45 8.40
C ALA A 18 0.29 9.13 8.56
N VAL A 19 0.94 8.16 9.19
CA VAL A 19 0.37 6.83 9.43
C VAL A 19 0.45 6.43 10.90
N ASN A 20 -0.53 5.66 11.36
CA ASN A 20 -0.48 4.93 12.61
C ASN A 20 -0.85 3.47 12.36
N LEU A 21 0.13 2.57 12.45
CA LEU A 21 -0.07 1.14 12.22
C LEU A 21 -0.94 0.47 13.29
N ASP A 22 -1.03 1.08 14.48
CA ASP A 22 -1.84 0.64 15.62
C ASP A 22 -3.17 1.42 15.72
N GLY A 23 -3.67 1.91 14.57
CA GLY A 23 -4.87 2.72 14.45
C GLY A 23 -6.18 1.92 14.44
N THR A 24 -7.24 2.59 13.99
CA THR A 24 -8.59 2.05 13.87
C THR A 24 -9.18 2.17 12.46
N GLY A 25 -8.34 2.54 11.47
CA GLY A 25 -8.74 2.75 10.09
C GLY A 25 -9.45 4.09 9.87
N ARG A 26 -9.05 5.13 10.60
CA ARG A 26 -9.47 6.52 10.33
C ARG A 26 -8.65 7.07 9.20
N TYR A 27 -9.28 7.82 8.32
CA TYR A 27 -8.60 8.41 7.18
C TYR A 27 -9.01 9.85 6.92
N ALA A 28 -8.05 10.61 6.37
CA ALA A 28 -8.25 11.90 5.75
C ALA A 28 -7.35 11.93 4.50
N VAL A 29 -7.94 11.72 3.33
CA VAL A 29 -7.19 11.57 2.06
C VAL A 29 -7.64 12.63 1.07
N LYS A 30 -6.66 13.32 0.47
CA LYS A 30 -6.89 14.31 -0.57
C LYS A 30 -5.71 14.34 -1.54
N THR A 31 -5.83 13.65 -2.67
CA THR A 31 -4.80 13.66 -3.72
C THR A 31 -5.17 14.52 -4.92
N GLY A 32 -6.43 14.93 -5.03
CA GLY A 32 -6.97 15.58 -6.23
C GLY A 32 -7.40 14.59 -7.31
N VAL A 33 -7.16 13.28 -7.11
CA VAL A 33 -7.60 12.19 -8.00
C VAL A 33 -8.63 11.36 -7.24
N GLY A 34 -9.92 11.60 -7.49
CA GLY A 34 -11.00 11.05 -6.64
C GLY A 34 -11.02 9.53 -6.55
N PHE A 35 -10.63 8.83 -7.64
CA PHE A 35 -10.56 7.36 -7.60
C PHE A 35 -9.38 6.86 -6.74
N LEU A 36 -8.23 7.55 -6.76
CA LEU A 36 -7.10 7.25 -5.89
C LEU A 36 -7.45 7.51 -4.41
N ASP A 37 -8.14 8.64 -4.12
CA ASP A 37 -8.62 8.93 -2.77
C ASP A 37 -9.46 7.77 -2.24
N HIS A 38 -10.44 7.31 -3.03
CA HIS A 38 -11.28 6.18 -2.68
C HIS A 38 -10.49 4.90 -2.42
N MET A 39 -9.47 4.59 -3.22
CA MET A 39 -8.62 3.41 -3.01
C MET A 39 -7.79 3.50 -1.72
N LEU A 40 -7.24 4.66 -1.40
CA LEU A 40 -6.49 4.89 -0.17
C LEU A 40 -7.37 4.85 1.08
N GLU A 41 -8.62 5.30 0.98
CA GLU A 41 -9.64 5.13 2.03
C GLU A 41 -9.93 3.65 2.30
N GLN A 42 -10.07 2.83 1.24
CA GLN A 42 -10.22 1.37 1.38
C GLN A 42 -8.99 0.74 2.04
N LEU A 43 -7.79 1.17 1.64
CA LEU A 43 -6.54 0.70 2.26
C LEU A 43 -6.53 0.99 3.76
N SER A 44 -6.79 2.22 4.17
CA SER A 44 -6.84 2.61 5.59
C SER A 44 -7.91 1.81 6.34
N ARG A 45 -9.15 1.83 5.85
CA ARG A 45 -10.30 1.22 6.52
C ARG A 45 -10.09 -0.27 6.79
N HIS A 46 -9.59 -1.01 5.81
CA HIS A 46 -9.48 -2.46 5.90
C HIS A 46 -8.17 -2.95 6.54
N SER A 47 -7.10 -2.13 6.51
CA SER A 47 -5.87 -2.43 7.24
C SER A 47 -5.95 -2.05 8.73
N LEU A 48 -6.89 -1.20 9.12
CA LEU A 48 -6.98 -0.51 10.41
C LEU A 48 -5.83 0.47 10.67
N MET A 49 -4.96 0.72 9.69
CA MET A 49 -3.97 1.78 9.76
C MET A 49 -4.69 3.14 9.66
N ASP A 50 -4.48 4.05 10.61
CA ASP A 50 -4.92 5.42 10.41
C ASP A 50 -4.03 6.08 9.36
N LEU A 51 -4.63 6.85 8.46
CA LEU A 51 -3.97 7.49 7.33
C LEU A 51 -4.44 8.94 7.16
N ASP A 52 -3.50 9.89 7.23
CA ASP A 52 -3.68 11.26 6.76
C ASP A 52 -2.75 11.45 5.55
N LEU A 53 -3.30 11.76 4.38
CA LEU A 53 -2.53 11.95 3.16
C LEU A 53 -3.08 13.12 2.36
N VAL A 54 -2.23 14.12 2.16
CA VAL A 54 -2.52 15.27 1.27
C VAL A 54 -1.45 15.32 0.19
N ALA A 55 -1.88 15.38 -1.06
CA ALA A 55 -1.01 15.55 -2.21
C ALA A 55 -1.48 16.74 -3.08
N GLU A 56 -0.53 17.56 -3.50
CA GLU A 56 -0.71 18.58 -4.51
C GLU A 56 0.28 18.28 -5.62
N GLY A 57 -0.21 17.85 -6.78
CA GLY A 57 0.61 17.49 -7.93
C GLY A 57 0.21 18.24 -9.20
N ASP A 58 1.00 18.05 -10.24
CA ASP A 58 0.86 18.65 -11.56
C ASP A 58 -0.23 17.95 -12.42
N LEU A 59 -1.43 17.80 -11.86
CA LEU A 59 -2.58 17.11 -12.48
C LEU A 59 -3.02 17.69 -13.84
N HIS A 60 -2.51 18.88 -14.19
CA HIS A 60 -2.70 19.47 -15.52
C HIS A 60 -1.92 18.73 -16.61
N ILE A 61 -0.89 17.96 -16.25
CA ILE A 61 -0.17 17.02 -17.11
C ILE A 61 -0.95 15.71 -17.18
N ASP A 62 -0.96 14.97 -16.08
CA ASP A 62 -1.77 13.76 -15.83
C ASP A 62 -1.74 13.38 -14.34
N ALA A 63 -2.23 12.20 -13.98
CA ALA A 63 -2.23 11.71 -12.60
C ALA A 63 -1.00 10.88 -12.23
N HIS A 64 0.01 10.71 -13.11
CA HIS A 64 1.14 9.80 -12.91
C HIS A 64 1.97 10.18 -11.70
N HIS A 65 2.54 11.40 -11.71
CA HIS A 65 3.44 11.86 -10.64
C HIS A 65 2.74 11.86 -9.27
N THR A 66 1.49 12.33 -9.21
CA THR A 66 0.70 12.31 -7.97
C THR A 66 0.48 10.89 -7.45
N THR A 67 0.17 9.95 -8.33
CA THR A 67 -0.06 8.54 -7.99
C THR A 67 1.22 7.88 -7.47
N GLU A 68 2.32 7.98 -8.21
CA GLU A 68 3.59 7.37 -7.87
C GLU A 68 4.15 7.95 -6.57
N ASP A 69 4.24 9.28 -6.47
CA ASP A 69 4.82 9.96 -5.32
C ASP A 69 4.00 9.77 -4.04
N SER A 70 2.65 9.66 -4.14
CA SER A 70 1.80 9.30 -3.01
C SER A 70 2.12 7.90 -2.49
N ALA A 71 2.36 6.96 -3.39
CA ALA A 71 2.74 5.60 -3.04
C ALA A 71 4.13 5.53 -2.41
N ILE A 72 5.11 6.29 -2.94
CA ILE A 72 6.45 6.40 -2.37
C ILE A 72 6.37 6.96 -0.94
N ALA A 73 5.70 8.09 -0.76
CA ALA A 73 5.59 8.73 0.56
C ALA A 73 4.88 7.83 1.58
N LEU A 74 3.80 7.16 1.17
CA LEU A 74 3.08 6.20 2.03
C LEU A 74 3.95 4.98 2.37
N GLY A 75 4.65 4.41 1.40
CA GLY A 75 5.57 3.29 1.62
C GLY A 75 6.69 3.64 2.59
N GLN A 76 7.28 4.83 2.45
CA GLN A 76 8.30 5.36 3.38
C GLN A 76 7.74 5.54 4.79
N ALA A 77 6.52 6.09 4.93
CA ALA A 77 5.87 6.26 6.22
C ALA A 77 5.60 4.90 6.90
N VAL A 78 5.14 3.91 6.15
CA VAL A 78 4.95 2.54 6.65
C VAL A 78 6.29 1.93 7.09
N ALA A 79 7.35 2.04 6.28
CA ALA A 79 8.68 1.54 6.61
C ALA A 79 9.25 2.19 7.88
N GLN A 80 9.10 3.52 8.03
CA GLN A 80 9.53 4.25 9.22
C GLN A 80 8.73 3.83 10.47
N ALA A 81 7.41 3.68 10.35
CA ALA A 81 6.54 3.25 11.46
C ALA A 81 6.83 1.81 11.90
N LEU A 82 7.27 0.94 10.99
CA LEU A 82 7.71 -0.43 11.31
C LEU A 82 9.03 -0.48 12.08
N GLY A 83 9.87 0.54 11.95
CA GLY A 83 11.17 0.58 12.62
C GLY A 83 12.04 -0.64 12.29
N ASP A 84 12.53 -1.32 13.33
CA ASP A 84 13.39 -2.50 13.20
C ASP A 84 12.64 -3.80 12.87
N ARG A 85 11.31 -3.71 12.69
CA ARG A 85 10.41 -4.83 12.34
C ARG A 85 10.41 -5.99 13.35
N LYS A 86 10.82 -5.74 14.62
CA LYS A 86 10.73 -6.75 15.66
C LYS A 86 9.29 -7.07 16.01
N GLY A 87 9.05 -8.32 16.32
CA GLY A 87 7.77 -8.82 16.82
C GLY A 87 6.64 -8.88 15.78
N ILE A 88 6.82 -8.35 14.57
CA ILE A 88 5.75 -8.40 13.56
C ILE A 88 5.53 -9.83 13.04
N THR A 89 4.31 -10.11 12.56
CA THR A 89 4.00 -11.36 11.84
C THR A 89 4.82 -11.47 10.55
N ARG A 90 5.17 -10.35 9.93
CA ARG A 90 5.99 -10.18 8.73
C ARG A 90 5.28 -10.59 7.44
N TYR A 91 4.66 -11.77 7.42
CA TYR A 91 3.89 -12.24 6.28
C TYR A 91 2.41 -11.94 6.48
N GLY A 92 1.74 -11.64 5.38
CA GLY A 92 0.29 -11.52 5.36
C GLY A 92 -0.25 -11.90 4.01
N SER A 93 -1.46 -12.42 3.99
CA SER A 93 -2.14 -12.79 2.75
C SER A 93 -3.64 -12.58 2.86
N ALA A 94 -4.27 -12.34 1.72
CA ALA A 94 -5.71 -12.22 1.65
C ALA A 94 -6.25 -12.71 0.32
N LEU A 95 -7.41 -13.33 0.37
CA LEU A 95 -8.23 -13.67 -0.76
C LEU A 95 -9.55 -12.91 -0.59
N ILE A 96 -9.77 -11.88 -1.42
CA ILE A 96 -10.87 -10.93 -1.25
C ILE A 96 -11.81 -11.00 -2.44
N PRO A 97 -13.08 -11.35 -2.22
CA PRO A 97 -14.13 -11.25 -3.21
C PRO A 97 -14.68 -9.81 -3.26
N MET A 98 -15.09 -9.38 -4.43
CA MET A 98 -15.93 -8.22 -4.64
C MET A 98 -16.91 -8.54 -5.77
N ASP A 99 -18.13 -8.91 -5.40
CA ASP A 99 -19.16 -9.46 -6.29
C ASP A 99 -18.60 -10.58 -7.19
N GLU A 100 -18.48 -10.36 -8.49
CA GLU A 100 -17.97 -11.30 -9.49
C GLU A 100 -16.44 -11.42 -9.54
N THR A 101 -15.74 -10.58 -8.78
CA THR A 101 -14.27 -10.49 -8.80
C THR A 101 -13.66 -11.22 -7.61
N LEU A 102 -12.55 -11.90 -7.81
CA LEU A 102 -11.75 -12.49 -6.74
C LEU A 102 -10.27 -12.14 -6.93
N THR A 103 -9.68 -11.49 -5.92
CA THR A 103 -8.26 -11.11 -5.94
C THR A 103 -7.50 -11.72 -4.77
N ARG A 104 -6.29 -12.17 -5.04
CA ARG A 104 -5.31 -12.70 -4.08
C ARG A 104 -4.15 -11.75 -3.93
N VAL A 105 -3.76 -11.47 -2.67
CA VAL A 105 -2.53 -10.75 -2.32
C VAL A 105 -1.71 -11.57 -1.33
N ALA A 106 -0.39 -11.60 -1.53
CA ALA A 106 0.59 -12.10 -0.56
C ALA A 106 1.68 -11.05 -0.37
N LEU A 107 2.04 -10.80 0.90
CA LEU A 107 2.95 -9.74 1.33
C LEU A 107 4.02 -10.31 2.25
N ASP A 108 5.29 -9.95 2.02
CA ASP A 108 6.42 -10.17 2.93
C ASP A 108 7.12 -8.83 3.21
N LEU A 109 7.09 -8.38 4.45
CA LEU A 109 7.78 -7.16 4.91
C LEU A 109 9.27 -7.45 5.16
N SER A 110 9.95 -7.99 4.17
CA SER A 110 11.31 -8.53 4.24
C SER A 110 12.42 -7.50 4.08
N ASN A 111 12.11 -6.26 3.75
CA ASN A 111 13.04 -5.23 3.26
C ASN A 111 13.77 -5.63 1.96
N ARG A 112 13.15 -6.47 1.17
CA ARG A 112 13.55 -6.84 -0.19
C ARG A 112 12.40 -6.51 -1.14
N PRO A 113 12.40 -5.30 -1.72
CA PRO A 113 11.29 -4.83 -2.53
C PRO A 113 11.16 -5.62 -3.82
N TYR A 114 9.96 -6.09 -4.10
CA TYR A 114 9.62 -6.75 -5.37
C TYR A 114 8.10 -6.71 -5.58
N LEU A 115 7.66 -6.46 -6.81
CA LEU A 115 6.26 -6.56 -7.19
C LEU A 115 6.07 -7.66 -8.25
N VAL A 116 5.16 -8.59 -7.97
CA VAL A 116 4.52 -9.43 -8.99
C VAL A 116 3.11 -8.91 -9.21
N TRP A 117 2.82 -8.49 -10.43
CA TRP A 117 1.54 -7.92 -10.81
C TRP A 117 0.89 -8.77 -11.90
N LYS A 118 -0.22 -9.43 -11.57
CA LYS A 118 -1.03 -10.26 -12.47
C LYS A 118 -2.47 -9.79 -12.45
N VAL A 119 -2.66 -8.53 -12.81
CA VAL A 119 -3.96 -7.87 -12.92
C VAL A 119 -4.06 -7.24 -14.29
N SER A 120 -5.16 -7.45 -14.95
CA SER A 120 -5.46 -6.85 -16.25
C SER A 120 -6.79 -6.13 -16.22
N PHE A 121 -6.89 -5.09 -17.02
CA PHE A 121 -8.08 -4.25 -17.15
C PHE A 121 -8.58 -4.27 -18.60
N SER A 122 -9.89 -4.21 -18.78
CA SER A 122 -10.54 -4.15 -20.08
C SER A 122 -10.83 -2.73 -20.52
N ARG A 123 -10.54 -1.73 -19.69
CA ARG A 123 -10.71 -0.31 -19.96
C ARG A 123 -9.47 0.46 -19.57
N ASP A 124 -9.18 1.53 -20.27
CA ASP A 124 -7.99 2.36 -20.05
C ASP A 124 -8.16 3.32 -18.86
N LYS A 125 -9.41 3.62 -18.46
CA LYS A 125 -9.68 4.58 -17.38
C LYS A 125 -10.78 4.11 -16.42
N LEU A 126 -10.62 4.52 -15.15
CA LEU A 126 -11.65 4.51 -14.11
C LEU A 126 -11.84 5.94 -13.58
N GLY A 127 -13.00 6.54 -13.87
CA GLY A 127 -13.16 7.97 -13.70
C GLY A 127 -12.16 8.72 -14.59
N THR A 128 -11.35 9.57 -14.00
CA THR A 128 -10.28 10.32 -14.67
C THR A 128 -8.91 9.64 -14.59
N MET A 129 -8.78 8.54 -13.83
CA MET A 129 -7.51 7.84 -13.57
C MET A 129 -7.26 6.74 -14.60
N ASP A 130 -6.07 6.73 -15.19
CA ASP A 130 -5.64 5.67 -16.10
C ASP A 130 -5.36 4.37 -15.34
N THR A 131 -5.81 3.24 -15.90
CA THR A 131 -5.71 1.93 -15.22
C THR A 131 -4.27 1.42 -15.10
N GLU A 132 -3.36 1.84 -15.97
CA GLU A 132 -1.93 1.51 -15.87
C GLU A 132 -1.29 2.07 -14.59
N LEU A 133 -1.81 3.16 -14.03
CA LEU A 133 -1.29 3.81 -12.83
C LEU A 133 -1.48 2.97 -11.56
N PHE A 134 -2.39 2.01 -11.55
CA PHE A 134 -2.53 1.12 -10.39
C PHE A 134 -1.30 0.23 -10.22
N ARG A 135 -0.75 -0.31 -11.31
CA ARG A 135 0.49 -1.06 -11.23
C ARG A 135 1.65 -0.20 -10.73
N GLU A 136 1.74 1.05 -11.21
CA GLU A 136 2.78 2.00 -10.77
C GLU A 136 2.63 2.32 -9.28
N TRP A 137 1.41 2.55 -8.80
CA TRP A 137 1.16 2.76 -7.38
C TRP A 137 1.65 1.58 -6.53
N PHE A 138 1.24 0.35 -6.88
CA PHE A 138 1.65 -0.86 -6.15
C PHE A 138 3.15 -1.09 -6.20
N HIS A 139 3.79 -0.79 -7.34
CA HIS A 139 5.24 -0.89 -7.51
C HIS A 139 5.97 0.11 -6.61
N ALA A 140 5.62 1.38 -6.67
CA ALA A 140 6.22 2.44 -5.88
C ALA A 140 6.04 2.20 -4.37
N PHE A 141 4.85 1.77 -3.95
CA PHE A 141 4.58 1.38 -2.55
C PHE A 141 5.47 0.21 -2.11
N ALA A 142 5.55 -0.87 -2.89
CA ALA A 142 6.36 -2.03 -2.56
C ALA A 142 7.86 -1.67 -2.43
N GLN A 143 8.36 -0.84 -3.35
CA GLN A 143 9.74 -0.35 -3.33
C GLN A 143 10.00 0.48 -2.05
N ALA A 144 9.17 1.46 -1.77
CA ALA A 144 9.37 2.37 -0.65
C ALA A 144 9.13 1.72 0.73
N ALA A 145 8.18 0.79 0.83
CA ALA A 145 7.92 0.03 2.05
C ALA A 145 8.94 -1.10 2.32
N GLY A 146 9.79 -1.43 1.34
CA GLY A 146 10.69 -2.57 1.40
C GLY A 146 9.92 -3.89 1.48
N ALA A 147 8.90 -4.04 0.65
CA ALA A 147 7.99 -5.17 0.66
C ALA A 147 8.11 -6.02 -0.60
N THR A 148 8.13 -7.34 -0.44
CA THR A 148 7.81 -8.25 -1.53
C THR A 148 6.29 -8.40 -1.59
N LEU A 149 5.69 -8.03 -2.72
CA LEU A 149 4.24 -7.95 -2.89
C LEU A 149 3.81 -8.69 -4.16
N HIS A 150 2.90 -9.62 -4.01
CA HIS A 150 2.27 -10.35 -5.10
C HIS A 150 0.79 -10.00 -5.15
N VAL A 151 0.30 -9.54 -6.29
CA VAL A 151 -1.09 -9.18 -6.55
C VAL A 151 -1.58 -9.91 -7.78
N GLU A 152 -2.64 -10.68 -7.63
CA GLU A 152 -3.23 -11.45 -8.72
C GLU A 152 -4.75 -11.43 -8.65
N THR A 153 -5.41 -10.95 -9.69
CA THR A 153 -6.85 -11.14 -9.88
C THR A 153 -7.06 -12.49 -10.55
N LEU A 154 -7.74 -13.40 -9.84
CA LEU A 154 -8.00 -14.76 -10.32
C LEU A 154 -9.08 -14.76 -11.41
N TYR A 155 -10.10 -13.93 -11.22
CA TYR A 155 -11.15 -13.63 -12.19
C TYR A 155 -11.89 -12.34 -11.78
N GLY A 156 -12.54 -11.69 -12.73
CA GLY A 156 -13.34 -10.47 -12.55
C GLY A 156 -13.67 -9.82 -13.89
N GLU A 157 -14.74 -9.06 -13.93
CA GLU A 157 -15.22 -8.39 -15.14
C GLU A 157 -15.26 -6.87 -14.99
N ASN A 158 -15.72 -6.38 -13.85
CA ASN A 158 -15.81 -4.95 -13.56
C ASN A 158 -14.46 -4.39 -13.09
N ASN A 159 -13.86 -3.49 -13.86
CA ASN A 159 -12.52 -2.95 -13.54
C ASN A 159 -12.46 -2.21 -12.19
N HIS A 160 -13.56 -1.55 -11.77
CA HIS A 160 -13.65 -0.94 -10.44
C HIS A 160 -13.54 -2.03 -9.36
N HIS A 161 -14.32 -3.12 -9.47
CA HIS A 161 -14.24 -4.25 -8.53
C HIS A 161 -12.86 -4.89 -8.52
N ILE A 162 -12.23 -5.03 -9.68
CA ILE A 162 -10.89 -5.59 -9.82
C ILE A 162 -9.89 -4.76 -9.00
N VAL A 163 -9.80 -3.45 -9.23
CA VAL A 163 -8.81 -2.64 -8.54
C VAL A 163 -9.14 -2.45 -7.06
N GLU A 164 -10.40 -2.24 -6.71
CA GLU A 164 -10.78 -2.08 -5.31
C GLU A 164 -10.52 -3.37 -4.50
N SER A 165 -10.75 -4.55 -5.09
CA SER A 165 -10.38 -5.82 -4.45
C SER A 165 -8.86 -5.96 -4.24
N CYS A 166 -8.03 -5.41 -5.14
CA CYS A 166 -6.57 -5.36 -4.96
C CYS A 166 -6.19 -4.54 -3.73
N PHE A 167 -6.76 -3.33 -3.57
CA PHE A 167 -6.48 -2.47 -2.42
C PHE A 167 -7.01 -3.06 -1.10
N LYS A 168 -8.21 -3.64 -1.10
CA LYS A 168 -8.76 -4.34 0.07
C LYS A 168 -7.92 -5.57 0.45
N ALA A 169 -7.45 -6.33 -0.53
CA ALA A 169 -6.60 -7.50 -0.29
C ALA A 169 -5.22 -7.08 0.25
N LEU A 170 -4.60 -6.02 -0.31
CA LEU A 170 -3.38 -5.43 0.25
C LEU A 170 -3.61 -4.97 1.69
N ALA A 171 -4.71 -4.27 1.96
CA ALA A 171 -5.05 -3.78 3.29
C ALA A 171 -5.13 -4.91 4.32
N ARG A 172 -5.80 -6.01 3.98
CA ARG A 172 -5.94 -7.18 4.86
C ARG A 172 -4.62 -7.91 5.06
N ALA A 173 -3.83 -8.08 4.00
CA ALA A 173 -2.49 -8.66 4.07
C ALA A 173 -1.54 -7.78 4.92
N LEU A 174 -1.61 -6.46 4.74
CA LEU A 174 -0.82 -5.51 5.54
C LEU A 174 -1.19 -5.57 7.02
N ARG A 175 -2.50 -5.58 7.33
CA ARG A 175 -2.98 -5.73 8.72
C ARG A 175 -2.42 -6.95 9.40
N GLU A 176 -2.41 -8.10 8.72
CA GLU A 176 -1.84 -9.34 9.23
C GLU A 176 -0.32 -9.20 9.42
N ALA A 177 0.38 -8.74 8.38
CA ALA A 177 1.84 -8.65 8.37
C ALA A 177 2.42 -7.73 9.46
N VAL A 178 1.73 -6.62 9.78
CA VAL A 178 2.17 -5.65 10.81
C VAL A 178 1.76 -6.05 12.23
N THR A 179 0.89 -7.05 12.39
CA THR A 179 0.43 -7.49 13.71
C THR A 179 1.60 -8.00 14.54
N ILE A 180 1.69 -7.57 15.80
CA ILE A 180 2.70 -8.06 16.75
C ILE A 180 2.27 -9.44 17.24
N ASP A 181 3.13 -10.45 17.06
CA ASP A 181 2.97 -11.78 17.68
C ASP A 181 3.51 -11.72 19.11
N PRO A 182 2.67 -11.84 20.15
CA PRO A 182 3.09 -11.74 21.53
C PRO A 182 4.11 -12.80 21.95
N ARG A 183 4.20 -13.91 21.21
CA ARG A 183 5.19 -14.98 21.45
C ARG A 183 6.59 -14.64 20.93
N LYS A 184 6.73 -13.56 20.14
CA LYS A 184 7.97 -13.14 19.46
C LYS A 184 8.21 -11.64 19.53
N ALA A 185 7.61 -10.94 20.50
CA ALA A 185 7.56 -9.48 20.55
C ALA A 185 8.93 -8.78 20.41
N ASP A 186 10.00 -9.40 20.92
CA ASP A 186 11.37 -8.85 20.89
C ASP A 186 12.27 -9.48 19.82
N ALA A 187 11.74 -10.42 19.02
CA ALA A 187 12.53 -11.13 18.03
C ALA A 187 12.33 -10.54 16.63
N VAL A 188 13.42 -10.46 15.87
CA VAL A 188 13.33 -10.21 14.43
C VAL A 188 12.83 -11.49 13.75
N PRO A 189 11.75 -11.44 12.95
CA PRO A 189 11.16 -12.63 12.33
C PRO A 189 11.97 -13.11 11.12
N SER A 190 13.25 -13.45 11.35
CA SER A 190 14.19 -13.90 10.34
C SER A 190 15.26 -14.79 10.95
N THR A 191 15.55 -15.93 10.30
CA THR A 191 16.66 -16.83 10.69
C THR A 191 18.03 -16.17 10.53
N LYS A 192 18.11 -15.07 9.79
CA LYS A 192 19.33 -14.26 9.62
C LYS A 192 19.56 -13.28 10.78
N GLY A 193 18.59 -13.13 11.71
CA GLY A 193 18.65 -12.16 12.81
C GLY A 193 18.46 -10.71 12.39
N THR A 194 18.21 -10.44 11.11
CA THR A 194 17.98 -9.09 10.55
C THR A 194 16.98 -9.12 9.39
N LEU A 195 16.25 -8.03 9.23
CA LEU A 195 15.42 -7.70 8.06
C LEU A 195 15.91 -6.35 7.51
N GLY A 196 16.96 -6.38 6.75
CA GLY A 196 17.64 -5.22 6.19
C GLY A 196 19.12 -5.38 6.40
N GLY A 197 19.76 -6.12 5.49
CA GLY A 197 21.19 -6.04 5.34
C GLY A 197 21.51 -4.70 4.68
N SER A 198 22.38 -3.90 5.29
CA SER A 198 23.20 -2.99 4.50
C SER A 198 23.86 -3.83 3.41
N LEU A 199 23.53 -3.55 2.14
CA LEU A 199 24.37 -3.96 1.02
C LEU A 199 25.70 -3.26 1.12
#